data_772ca0c677effbfe1de08298598daeac
#
_entry.id   772ca0c677effbfe1de08298598daeac
#
_cell.length_a   1.000
_cell.length_b   1.000
_cell.length_c   1.000
_cell.angle_alpha   90.00
_cell.angle_beta   90.00
_cell.angle_gamma   90.00
#
_symmetry.space_group_name_H-M   'P 1'
#
loop_
_entity.id
_entity.type
_entity.pdbx_description
1 polymer ?
#
loop_
_entity_poly.entity_id
_entity_poly.type
_entity_poly.pdbx_seq_one_letter_code
_entity_poly.pdbx_strand_id
1 'polypeptide(L)'
;RWEELPDLALYMDQIVSYMPRQLIHFDQGETLTSAMVNNYIKDGLVPRADGKRYGPVHLGYLTAVCALKKVLPVRDIGVLVSAGQQTDKDNETLYNYFCAALDRALTDTAQAIDDNAQRGDLPRMALDLALRSYAAQLACARILDILQPEQEEPGHKSKK
;
A
#
# COMPACT_ATOMS: atom_id res chain seq x y z
N ARG A 1 -1.99 14.04 4.93
CA ARG A 1 -3.36 13.81 5.41
C ARG A 1 -4.34 13.99 4.27
N TRP A 2 -5.62 13.60 4.46
CA TRP A 2 -6.64 13.73 3.42
C TRP A 2 -6.82 15.17 2.93
N GLU A 3 -6.89 16.10 3.84
CA GLU A 3 -7.00 17.55 3.58
C GLU A 3 -5.80 18.15 2.85
N GLU A 4 -4.66 17.45 2.82
CA GLU A 4 -3.46 17.86 2.09
C GLU A 4 -3.45 17.35 0.64
N LEU A 5 -4.36 16.44 0.29
CA LEU A 5 -4.53 15.99 -1.08
C LEU A 5 -5.09 17.12 -1.94
N PRO A 6 -4.63 17.29 -3.19
CA PRO A 6 -5.19 18.29 -4.08
C PRO A 6 -6.67 18.08 -4.30
N ASP A 7 -7.47 19.07 -3.97
CA ASP A 7 -8.92 19.09 -4.29
C ASP A 7 -9.14 19.52 -5.76
N LEU A 8 -8.48 18.78 -6.64
CA LEU A 8 -8.52 19.02 -8.08
C LEU A 8 -8.73 17.69 -8.81
N ALA A 9 -9.54 17.74 -9.86
CA ALA A 9 -9.74 16.61 -10.74
C ALA A 9 -8.63 16.57 -11.81
N LEU A 10 -7.63 15.71 -11.60
CA LEU A 10 -6.44 15.56 -12.44
C LEU A 10 -6.70 14.64 -13.64
N TYR A 11 -5.99 14.86 -14.75
CA TYR A 11 -5.90 13.89 -15.83
C TYR A 11 -4.78 12.86 -15.57
N MET A 12 -4.77 11.77 -16.34
CA MET A 12 -3.82 10.66 -16.16
C MET A 12 -2.35 11.11 -16.23
N ASP A 13 -2.00 11.97 -17.17
CA ASP A 13 -0.64 12.52 -17.32
C ASP A 13 -0.22 13.36 -16.12
N GLN A 14 -1.16 14.11 -15.56
CA GLN A 14 -0.94 14.90 -14.33
C GLN A 14 -0.71 14.00 -13.13
N ILE A 15 -1.49 12.90 -12.97
CA ILE A 15 -1.28 11.91 -11.91
C ILE A 15 0.10 11.28 -12.02
N VAL A 16 0.46 10.80 -13.20
CA VAL A 16 1.75 10.16 -13.43
C VAL A 16 2.92 11.10 -13.13
N SER A 17 2.74 12.40 -13.37
CA SER A 17 3.73 13.44 -13.02
C SER A 17 3.73 13.82 -11.54
N TYR A 18 2.55 13.82 -10.88
CA TYR A 18 2.37 14.23 -9.49
C TYR A 18 2.81 13.17 -8.49
N MET A 19 2.34 11.93 -8.66
CA MET A 19 2.54 10.85 -7.70
C MET A 19 4.00 10.57 -7.33
N PRO A 20 4.98 10.57 -8.26
CA PRO A 20 6.37 10.35 -7.89
C PRO A 20 6.94 11.37 -6.88
N ARG A 21 6.35 12.57 -6.82
CA ARG A 21 6.79 13.61 -5.87
C ARG A 21 6.24 13.43 -4.46
N GLN A 22 5.21 12.60 -4.31
CA GLN A 22 4.51 12.36 -3.04
C GLN A 22 5.00 11.11 -2.32
N LEU A 23 5.74 10.24 -3.01
CA LEU A 23 6.15 8.94 -2.49
C LEU A 23 7.57 9.00 -1.93
N ILE A 24 7.80 8.27 -0.84
CA ILE A 24 9.15 8.04 -0.34
C ILE A 24 9.83 7.04 -1.29
N HIS A 25 10.84 7.50 -1.99
CA HIS A 25 11.61 6.69 -2.92
C HIS A 25 12.93 6.24 -2.27
N PHE A 26 13.09 4.93 -2.10
CA PHE A 26 14.38 4.33 -1.77
C PHE A 26 15.16 3.94 -3.04
N ASP A 27 14.47 3.86 -4.18
CA ASP A 27 15.06 3.48 -5.46
C ASP A 27 14.57 4.43 -6.56
N GLN A 28 15.50 4.94 -7.37
CA GLN A 28 15.18 5.88 -8.45
C GLN A 28 14.58 5.19 -9.69
N GLY A 29 14.37 3.86 -9.65
CA GLY A 29 14.06 3.04 -10.83
C GLY A 29 12.58 2.88 -11.19
N GLU A 30 11.65 3.02 -10.26
CA GLU A 30 10.23 2.77 -10.54
C GLU A 30 9.39 4.05 -10.55
N THR A 31 9.14 4.58 -11.72
CA THR A 31 8.13 5.63 -11.93
C THR A 31 6.76 5.01 -12.17
N LEU A 32 5.72 5.57 -11.55
CA LEU A 32 4.34 5.21 -11.84
C LEU A 32 4.03 5.51 -13.32
N THR A 33 3.44 4.55 -14.03
CA THR A 33 3.03 4.71 -15.42
C THR A 33 1.51 4.66 -15.57
N SER A 34 0.99 5.22 -16.66
CA SER A 34 -0.44 5.13 -16.99
C SER A 34 -0.93 3.69 -17.10
N ALA A 35 -0.08 2.78 -17.61
CA ALA A 35 -0.40 1.35 -17.68
C ALA A 35 -0.56 0.73 -16.29
N MET A 36 0.30 1.09 -15.34
CA MET A 36 0.20 0.63 -13.95
C MET A 36 -1.08 1.13 -13.30
N VAL A 37 -1.42 2.41 -13.44
CA VAL A 37 -2.68 2.97 -12.90
C VAL A 37 -3.88 2.24 -13.47
N ASN A 38 -3.92 2.01 -14.79
CA ASN A 38 -5.00 1.28 -15.44
C ASN A 38 -5.12 -0.17 -14.93
N ASN A 39 -3.99 -0.84 -14.68
CA ASN A 39 -3.99 -2.18 -14.08
C ASN A 39 -4.55 -2.15 -12.65
N TYR A 40 -4.14 -1.21 -11.81
CA TYR A 40 -4.68 -1.07 -10.45
C TYR A 40 -6.19 -0.82 -10.43
N ILE A 41 -6.70 -0.03 -11.39
CA ILE A 41 -8.15 0.18 -11.56
C ILE A 41 -8.84 -1.11 -12.01
N LYS A 42 -8.26 -1.82 -12.98
CA LYS A 42 -8.79 -3.10 -13.46
C LYS A 42 -8.83 -4.16 -12.35
N ASP A 43 -7.81 -4.20 -11.51
CA ASP A 43 -7.68 -5.14 -10.40
C ASP A 43 -8.49 -4.70 -9.16
N GLY A 44 -9.22 -3.57 -9.23
CA GLY A 44 -10.07 -3.07 -8.14
C GLY A 44 -9.32 -2.42 -6.98
N LEU A 45 -8.02 -2.17 -7.13
CA LEU A 45 -7.19 -1.53 -6.09
C LEU A 45 -7.39 -0.02 -6.03
N VAL A 46 -7.83 0.57 -7.12
CA VAL A 46 -8.12 2.01 -7.25
C VAL A 46 -9.49 2.16 -7.88
N PRO A 47 -10.36 3.03 -7.38
CA PRO A 47 -11.66 3.30 -7.98
C PRO A 47 -11.55 3.71 -9.45
N ARG A 48 -12.63 3.53 -10.19
CA ARG A 48 -12.69 3.99 -11.59
C ARG A 48 -12.72 5.52 -11.62
N ALA A 49 -12.03 6.08 -12.61
CA ALA A 49 -12.05 7.51 -12.88
C ALA A 49 -13.48 8.01 -13.15
N ASP A 50 -13.79 9.22 -12.74
CA ASP A 50 -15.00 9.93 -13.16
C ASP A 50 -14.75 10.51 -14.57
N GLY A 51 -15.29 9.87 -15.59
CA GLY A 51 -14.94 10.13 -16.97
C GLY A 51 -13.45 9.86 -17.24
N LYS A 52 -12.65 10.92 -17.31
CA LYS A 52 -11.17 10.84 -17.49
C LYS A 52 -10.42 11.54 -16.35
N ARG A 53 -11.11 11.81 -15.23
CA ARG A 53 -10.60 12.62 -14.14
C ARG A 53 -10.44 11.81 -12.86
N TYR A 54 -9.45 12.16 -12.08
CA TYR A 54 -9.01 11.51 -10.87
C TYR A 54 -8.93 12.53 -9.75
N GLY A 55 -9.75 12.41 -8.73
CA GLY A 55 -9.78 13.29 -7.56
C GLY A 55 -9.01 12.74 -6.36
N PRO A 56 -9.18 13.36 -5.16
CA PRO A 56 -8.49 13.00 -3.93
C PRO A 56 -8.57 11.51 -3.58
N VAL A 57 -9.74 10.88 -3.77
CA VAL A 57 -9.93 9.45 -3.54
C VAL A 57 -8.92 8.62 -4.32
N HIS A 58 -8.76 8.89 -5.60
CA HIS A 58 -7.82 8.16 -6.45
C HIS A 58 -6.37 8.37 -6.01
N LEU A 59 -6.01 9.60 -5.62
CA LEU A 59 -4.67 9.93 -5.13
C LEU A 59 -4.37 9.19 -3.82
N GLY A 60 -5.33 9.13 -2.89
CA GLY A 60 -5.19 8.37 -1.64
C GLY A 60 -4.93 6.89 -1.90
N TYR A 61 -5.76 6.25 -2.72
CA TYR A 61 -5.57 4.83 -3.09
C TYR A 61 -4.25 4.58 -3.81
N LEU A 62 -3.87 5.42 -4.77
CA LEU A 62 -2.59 5.31 -5.47
C LEU A 62 -1.40 5.45 -4.53
N THR A 63 -1.46 6.38 -3.57
CA THR A 63 -0.41 6.54 -2.55
C THR A 63 -0.25 5.27 -1.72
N ALA A 64 -1.36 4.72 -1.21
CA ALA A 64 -1.33 3.49 -0.42
C ALA A 64 -0.84 2.29 -1.25
N VAL A 65 -1.36 2.08 -2.46
CA VAL A 65 -0.94 0.99 -3.36
C VAL A 65 0.55 1.09 -3.70
N CYS A 66 1.03 2.29 -4.06
CA CYS A 66 2.45 2.49 -4.39
C CYS A 66 3.39 2.23 -3.21
N ALA A 67 2.98 2.54 -1.97
CA ALA A 67 3.74 2.22 -0.78
C ALA A 67 3.71 0.71 -0.49
N LEU A 68 2.52 0.11 -0.48
CA LEU A 68 2.32 -1.29 -0.10
C LEU A 68 2.91 -2.28 -1.10
N LYS A 69 2.93 -1.97 -2.40
CA LYS A 69 3.53 -2.85 -3.42
C LYS A 69 5.03 -3.11 -3.23
N LYS A 70 5.69 -2.36 -2.36
CA LYS A 70 7.10 -2.59 -2.00
C LYS A 70 7.27 -3.79 -1.06
N VAL A 71 6.21 -4.18 -0.37
CA VAL A 71 6.24 -5.23 0.65
C VAL A 71 5.18 -6.32 0.45
N LEU A 72 4.15 -6.08 -0.36
CA LEU A 72 3.04 -7.00 -0.60
C LEU A 72 2.81 -7.25 -2.09
N PRO A 73 2.47 -8.48 -2.47
CA PRO A 73 1.93 -8.78 -3.80
C PRO A 73 0.62 -8.01 -4.07
N VAL A 74 0.36 -7.68 -5.33
CA VAL A 74 -0.85 -6.93 -5.76
C VAL A 74 -2.14 -7.62 -5.28
N ARG A 75 -2.21 -8.95 -5.32
CA ARG A 75 -3.35 -9.73 -4.81
C ARG A 75 -3.63 -9.43 -3.34
N ASP A 76 -2.60 -9.43 -2.52
CA ASP A 76 -2.71 -9.25 -1.06
C ASP A 76 -3.08 -7.81 -0.70
N ILE A 77 -2.62 -6.83 -1.50
CA ILE A 77 -3.09 -5.44 -1.40
C ILE A 77 -4.60 -5.39 -1.69
N GLY A 78 -5.09 -6.15 -2.66
CA GLY A 78 -6.53 -6.26 -2.97
C GLY A 78 -7.35 -6.77 -1.77
N VAL A 79 -6.87 -7.82 -1.08
CA VAL A 79 -7.50 -8.32 0.15
C VAL A 79 -7.54 -7.22 1.21
N LEU A 80 -6.42 -6.54 1.43
CA LEU A 80 -6.31 -5.47 2.44
C LEU A 80 -7.24 -4.29 2.14
N VAL A 81 -7.28 -3.83 0.89
CA VAL A 81 -8.16 -2.74 0.43
C VAL A 81 -9.63 -3.12 0.63
N SER A 82 -10.02 -4.33 0.21
CA SER A 82 -11.40 -4.80 0.34
C SER A 82 -11.83 -4.93 1.81
N ALA A 83 -10.99 -5.48 2.66
CA ALA A 83 -11.24 -5.59 4.09
C ALA A 83 -11.32 -4.21 4.76
N GLY A 84 -10.44 -3.29 4.40
CA GLY A 84 -10.45 -1.91 4.89
C GLY A 84 -11.75 -1.19 4.54
N GLN A 85 -12.23 -1.31 3.30
CA GLN A 85 -13.50 -0.72 2.84
C GLN A 85 -14.74 -1.30 3.55
N GLN A 86 -14.66 -2.53 4.03
CA GLN A 86 -15.74 -3.15 4.83
C GLN A 86 -15.76 -2.61 6.26
N THR A 87 -14.60 -2.27 6.80
CA THR A 87 -14.45 -1.74 8.16
C THR A 87 -14.75 -0.23 8.20
N ASP A 88 -14.13 0.53 7.32
CA ASP A 88 -14.26 1.98 7.22
C ASP A 88 -14.87 2.33 5.86
N LYS A 89 -16.15 2.70 5.84
CA LYS A 89 -16.87 3.05 4.60
C LYS A 89 -16.47 4.40 4.02
N ASP A 90 -15.79 5.22 4.81
CA ASP A 90 -15.33 6.55 4.43
C ASP A 90 -13.86 6.54 3.98
N ASN A 91 -13.62 7.00 2.74
CA ASN A 91 -12.29 7.03 2.15
C ASN A 91 -11.32 7.95 2.89
N GLU A 92 -11.82 9.05 3.46
CA GLU A 92 -11.01 9.98 4.25
C GLU A 92 -10.48 9.30 5.51
N THR A 93 -11.36 8.66 6.27
CA THR A 93 -11.01 7.90 7.49
C THR A 93 -9.98 6.82 7.17
N LEU A 94 -10.21 6.03 6.12
CA LEU A 94 -9.31 4.97 5.71
C LEU A 94 -7.92 5.51 5.32
N TYR A 95 -7.88 6.59 4.55
CA TYR A 95 -6.61 7.21 4.14
C TYR A 95 -5.86 7.85 5.32
N ASN A 96 -6.56 8.54 6.21
CA ASN A 96 -5.96 9.12 7.41
C ASN A 96 -5.42 8.05 8.37
N TYR A 97 -6.12 6.90 8.48
CA TYR A 97 -5.59 5.74 9.20
C TYR A 97 -4.30 5.22 8.56
N PHE A 98 -4.28 5.05 7.23
CA PHE A 98 -3.08 4.65 6.50
C PHE A 98 -1.90 5.60 6.78
N CYS A 99 -2.11 6.90 6.66
CA CYS A 99 -1.07 7.90 6.93
C CYS A 99 -0.56 7.80 8.38
N ALA A 100 -1.46 7.73 9.35
CA ALA A 100 -1.09 7.62 10.76
C ALA A 100 -0.34 6.32 11.08
N ALA A 101 -0.72 5.21 10.46
CA ALA A 101 -0.03 3.93 10.60
C ALA A 101 1.38 3.97 9.99
N LEU A 102 1.53 4.59 8.82
CA LEU A 102 2.83 4.78 8.17
C LEU A 102 3.76 5.66 9.01
N ASP A 103 3.25 6.79 9.52
CA ASP A 103 4.02 7.69 10.39
C ASP A 103 4.51 6.98 11.66
N ARG A 104 3.65 6.18 12.30
CA ARG A 104 4.06 5.39 13.46
C ARG A 104 5.16 4.39 13.10
N ALA A 105 4.98 3.63 12.03
CA ALA A 105 5.95 2.63 11.60
C ALA A 105 7.32 3.25 11.28
N LEU A 106 7.33 4.41 10.61
CA LEU A 106 8.56 5.16 10.32
C LEU A 106 9.22 5.69 11.60
N THR A 107 8.43 6.25 12.53
CA THR A 107 8.91 6.78 13.80
C THR A 107 9.51 5.68 14.66
N ASP A 108 8.81 4.56 14.82
CA ASP A 108 9.27 3.41 15.62
C ASP A 108 10.56 2.83 15.04
N THR A 109 10.65 2.77 13.70
CA THR A 109 11.86 2.30 13.02
C THR A 109 13.02 3.27 13.22
N ALA A 110 12.78 4.60 13.09
CA ALA A 110 13.81 5.60 13.32
C ALA A 110 14.34 5.57 14.75
N GLN A 111 13.45 5.40 15.74
CA GLN A 111 13.86 5.29 17.16
C GLN A 111 14.67 4.01 17.46
N ALA A 112 14.57 2.99 16.62
CA ALA A 112 15.37 1.77 16.75
C ALA A 112 16.78 1.89 16.16
N ILE A 113 17.11 3.02 15.51
CA ILE A 113 18.43 3.30 14.95
C ILE A 113 19.24 4.06 16.00
N ASP A 114 20.45 3.57 16.29
CA ASP A 114 21.41 4.30 17.14
C ASP A 114 22.20 5.29 16.28
N ASP A 115 21.92 6.58 16.43
CA ASP A 115 22.58 7.67 15.71
C ASP A 115 24.07 7.79 16.05
N ASN A 116 24.52 7.21 17.18
CA ASN A 116 25.92 7.20 17.62
C ASN A 116 26.66 5.91 17.23
N ALA A 117 26.00 5.01 16.51
CA ALA A 117 26.59 3.74 16.10
C ALA A 117 27.87 3.93 15.27
N GLN A 118 28.89 3.17 15.61
CA GLN A 118 30.13 3.16 14.84
C GLN A 118 29.95 2.33 13.56
N ARG A 119 30.77 2.59 12.56
CA ARG A 119 30.71 1.87 11.27
C ARG A 119 30.74 0.34 11.43
N GLY A 120 31.39 -0.18 12.47
CA GLY A 120 31.43 -1.63 12.77
C GLY A 120 30.10 -2.21 13.25
N ASP A 121 29.19 -1.38 13.79
CA ASP A 121 27.89 -1.80 14.29
C ASP A 121 26.82 -1.84 13.18
N LEU A 122 27.03 -1.07 12.11
CA LEU A 122 26.05 -0.93 11.01
C LEU A 122 25.60 -2.28 10.40
N PRO A 123 26.47 -3.29 10.19
CA PRO A 123 26.01 -4.58 9.65
C PRO A 123 25.02 -5.29 10.56
N ARG A 124 25.19 -5.22 11.88
CA ARG A 124 24.24 -5.81 12.86
C ARG A 124 22.93 -5.06 12.87
N MET A 125 22.96 -3.73 12.88
CA MET A 125 21.74 -2.92 12.79
C MET A 125 20.96 -3.20 11.52
N ALA A 126 21.64 -3.29 10.37
CA ALA A 126 21.00 -3.63 9.10
C ALA A 126 20.37 -5.02 9.14
N LEU A 127 21.06 -6.02 9.72
CA LEU A 127 20.52 -7.37 9.89
C LEU A 127 19.28 -7.38 10.79
N ASP A 128 19.32 -6.68 11.92
CA ASP A 128 18.18 -6.60 12.85
C ASP A 128 16.96 -5.96 12.18
N LEU A 129 17.12 -4.89 11.41
CA LEU A 129 16.06 -4.26 10.65
C LEU A 129 15.49 -5.21 9.58
N ALA A 130 16.35 -5.93 8.86
CA ALA A 130 15.94 -6.90 7.86
C ALA A 130 15.11 -8.04 8.48
N LEU A 131 15.55 -8.58 9.63
CA LEU A 131 14.83 -9.63 10.34
C LEU A 131 13.49 -9.16 10.92
N ARG A 132 13.40 -7.92 11.42
CA ARG A 132 12.13 -7.29 11.84
C ARG A 132 11.18 -7.18 10.65
N SER A 133 11.66 -6.71 9.49
CA SER A 133 10.86 -6.62 8.27
C SER A 133 10.32 -8.00 7.85
N TYR A 134 11.19 -9.04 7.86
CA TYR A 134 10.79 -10.41 7.55
C TYR A 134 9.70 -10.93 8.50
N ALA A 135 9.89 -10.75 9.80
CA ALA A 135 8.91 -11.18 10.82
C ALA A 135 7.56 -10.46 10.65
N ALA A 136 7.60 -9.14 10.36
CA ALA A 136 6.38 -8.36 10.11
C ALA A 136 5.65 -8.84 8.84
N GLN A 137 6.38 -9.17 7.77
CA GLN A 137 5.79 -9.72 6.55
C GLN A 137 5.13 -11.08 6.79
N LEU A 138 5.76 -11.98 7.55
CA LEU A 138 5.16 -13.27 7.92
C LEU A 138 3.86 -13.11 8.70
N ALA A 139 3.84 -12.22 9.69
CA ALA A 139 2.64 -11.95 10.49
C ALA A 139 1.53 -11.34 9.61
N CYS A 140 1.87 -10.38 8.75
CA CYS A 140 0.94 -9.77 7.81
C CYS A 140 0.33 -10.80 6.86
N ALA A 141 1.16 -11.66 6.25
CA ALA A 141 0.69 -12.73 5.36
C ALA A 141 -0.32 -13.65 6.06
N ARG A 142 -0.04 -14.04 7.33
CA ARG A 142 -0.97 -14.88 8.11
C ARG A 142 -2.31 -14.19 8.36
N ILE A 143 -2.31 -12.88 8.65
CA ILE A 143 -3.56 -12.11 8.81
C ILE A 143 -4.32 -12.03 7.49
N LEU A 144 -3.63 -11.80 6.38
CA LEU A 144 -4.23 -11.73 5.05
C LEU A 144 -4.86 -13.07 4.63
N ASP A 145 -4.23 -14.20 4.98
CA ASP A 145 -4.82 -15.52 4.76
C ASP A 145 -6.17 -15.68 5.48
N ILE A 146 -6.27 -15.16 6.71
CA ILE A 146 -7.51 -15.21 7.49
C ILE A 146 -8.60 -14.28 6.90
N LEU A 147 -8.19 -13.17 6.31
CA LEU A 147 -9.10 -12.19 5.69
C LEU A 147 -9.59 -12.62 4.30
N GLN A 148 -8.94 -13.60 3.67
CA GLN A 148 -9.44 -14.12 2.38
C GLN A 148 -10.77 -14.86 2.61
N PRO A 149 -11.80 -14.62 1.78
CA PRO A 149 -13.02 -15.40 1.85
C PRO A 149 -12.67 -16.88 1.65
N GLU A 150 -13.27 -17.75 2.48
CA GLU A 150 -13.14 -19.20 2.31
C GLU A 150 -13.45 -19.55 0.87
N GLN A 151 -12.48 -20.14 0.17
CA GLN A 151 -12.72 -20.68 -1.17
C GLN A 151 -13.69 -21.86 -0.97
N GLU A 152 -14.92 -21.72 -1.42
CA GLU A 152 -15.83 -22.87 -1.54
C GLU A 152 -15.09 -23.94 -2.36
N GLU A 153 -14.76 -25.06 -1.71
CA GLU A 153 -14.22 -26.23 -2.40
C GLU A 153 -15.21 -26.59 -3.54
N PRO A 154 -14.73 -26.76 -4.79
CA PRO A 154 -15.61 -27.15 -5.88
C PRO A 154 -16.23 -28.49 -5.53
N GLY A 155 -17.53 -28.48 -5.22
CA GLY A 155 -18.31 -29.61 -4.78
C GLY A 155 -18.00 -30.85 -5.58
N HIS A 156 -17.58 -31.90 -4.89
CA HIS A 156 -17.36 -33.23 -5.42
C HIS A 156 -18.65 -33.70 -6.10
N LYS A 157 -18.73 -33.55 -7.44
CA LYS A 157 -19.85 -34.12 -8.23
C LYS A 157 -19.76 -35.63 -8.09
N SER A 158 -20.51 -36.16 -7.14
CA SER A 158 -20.79 -37.58 -7.05
C SER A 158 -21.47 -38.03 -8.35
N LYS A 159 -20.72 -38.74 -9.17
CA LYS A 159 -21.31 -39.48 -10.31
C LYS A 159 -22.16 -40.61 -9.76
N LYS A 160 -23.47 -40.49 -9.96
CA LYS A 160 -24.39 -41.66 -10.00
C LYS A 160 -24.42 -42.20 -11.41
#